data_fbca9dd349c766eaf82156dd038421f1
#
_entry.id   fbca9dd349c766eaf82156dd038421f1
#
_cell.length_a   1.000
_cell.length_b   1.000
_cell.length_c   1.000
_cell.angle_alpha   90.00
_cell.angle_beta   90.00
_cell.angle_gamma   90.00
#
_symmetry.space_group_name_H-M   'P 1'
#
loop_
_entity.id
_entity.type
_entity.pdbx_description
1 polymer ?
#
loop_
_entity_poly.entity_id
_entity_poly.type
_entity_poly.pdbx_seq_one_letter_code
_entity_poly.pdbx_strand_id
1 'polypeptide(L)'
;MRNVLMEYFYVIELKLSEYDELSWAYINALQTRDVIIVPGIGNTKLDNEAMSLYSALYPDYKGRIYQVQMKEIIKEWGGALNCCTWTISEEMSKLHHDIENDKRYNSIIEKYQKNSNSVCLDEIQFLGDYYPKKLKNDSKELDRLYYGF
;
A
#
# COMPACT_ATOMS: atom_id res chain seq x y z
N MET A 1 -21.86 -3.93 14.96
CA MET A 1 -20.47 -3.60 14.59
C MET A 1 -20.12 -2.15 14.89
N ARG A 2 -20.85 -1.13 14.40
CA ARG A 2 -20.58 0.31 14.67
C ARG A 2 -20.39 0.64 16.16
N ASN A 3 -21.31 0.22 17.02
CA ASN A 3 -21.26 0.55 18.47
C ASN A 3 -20.00 -0.03 19.14
N VAL A 4 -19.56 -1.22 18.74
CA VAL A 4 -18.32 -1.82 19.24
C VAL A 4 -17.08 -1.03 18.79
N LEU A 5 -17.05 -0.56 17.56
CA LEU A 5 -15.95 0.28 17.07
C LEU A 5 -15.87 1.63 17.81
N MET A 6 -17.02 2.23 18.11
CA MET A 6 -17.10 3.52 18.81
C MET A 6 -16.61 3.45 20.27
N GLU A 7 -16.50 2.25 20.87
CA GLU A 7 -15.92 2.08 22.20
C GLU A 7 -14.38 2.27 22.19
N TYR A 8 -13.73 2.02 21.06
CA TYR A 8 -12.27 2.01 20.95
C TYR A 8 -11.74 3.07 19.98
N PHE A 9 -12.56 3.57 19.06
CA PHE A 9 -12.14 4.46 17.99
C PHE A 9 -13.09 5.63 17.82
N TYR A 10 -12.56 6.77 17.37
CA TYR A 10 -13.38 7.87 16.85
C TYR A 10 -13.82 7.53 15.43
N VAL A 11 -15.07 7.10 15.28
CA VAL A 11 -15.62 6.65 14.00
C VAL A 11 -16.22 7.81 13.23
N ILE A 12 -15.69 8.09 12.05
CA ILE A 12 -16.22 9.10 11.13
C ILE A 12 -16.93 8.39 9.98
N GLU A 13 -18.15 8.83 9.70
CA GLU A 13 -18.93 8.32 8.57
C GLU A 13 -18.80 9.24 7.37
N LEU A 14 -18.42 8.68 6.22
CA LEU A 14 -18.49 9.40 4.95
C LEU A 14 -19.93 9.36 4.45
N LYS A 15 -20.69 10.45 4.65
CA LYS A 15 -22.07 10.57 4.19
C LYS A 15 -22.09 11.22 2.82
N LEU A 16 -22.54 10.45 1.83
CA LEU A 16 -22.75 10.90 0.47
C LEU A 16 -24.22 11.22 0.23
N SER A 17 -24.53 12.08 -0.74
CA SER A 17 -25.88 12.54 -1.04
C SER A 17 -26.78 11.45 -1.65
N GLU A 18 -26.19 10.44 -2.27
CA GLU A 18 -26.89 9.31 -2.86
C GLU A 18 -26.05 8.02 -2.74
N TYR A 19 -26.72 6.87 -2.92
CA TYR A 19 -26.06 5.57 -2.90
C TYR A 19 -25.56 5.22 -4.30
N ASP A 20 -24.33 4.68 -4.36
CA ASP A 20 -23.76 4.01 -5.51
C ASP A 20 -23.09 2.73 -5.01
N GLU A 21 -23.25 1.63 -5.73
CA GLU A 21 -22.70 0.32 -5.34
C GLU A 21 -21.16 0.31 -5.20
N LEU A 22 -20.46 1.24 -5.84
CA LEU A 22 -19.01 1.40 -5.77
C LEU A 22 -18.57 2.39 -4.68
N SER A 23 -19.50 3.06 -3.98
CA SER A 23 -19.18 4.10 -2.97
C SER A 23 -18.29 3.61 -1.83
N TRP A 24 -18.28 2.31 -1.55
CA TRP A 24 -17.38 1.72 -0.57
C TRP A 24 -15.90 1.96 -0.92
N ALA A 25 -15.58 2.15 -2.20
CA ALA A 25 -14.20 2.36 -2.64
C ALA A 25 -13.59 3.64 -2.06
N TYR A 26 -14.37 4.65 -1.74
CA TYR A 26 -13.85 5.89 -1.15
C TYR A 26 -13.15 5.68 0.19
N ILE A 27 -13.55 4.69 1.00
CA ILE A 27 -12.85 4.38 2.25
C ILE A 27 -11.57 3.55 2.03
N ASN A 28 -11.35 3.08 0.82
CA ASN A 28 -10.15 2.33 0.41
C ASN A 28 -9.08 3.27 -0.18
N ALA A 29 -8.93 4.45 0.43
CA ALA A 29 -7.96 5.46 0.06
C ALA A 29 -6.55 5.07 0.52
N LEU A 30 -5.54 5.56 -0.18
CA LEU A 30 -4.14 5.47 0.25
C LEU A 30 -3.78 6.74 1.02
N GLN A 31 -3.36 6.59 2.26
CA GLN A 31 -2.86 7.68 3.08
C GLN A 31 -1.40 7.44 3.45
N THR A 32 -0.55 8.40 3.16
CA THR A 32 0.85 8.45 3.58
C THR A 32 1.08 9.69 4.45
N ARG A 33 2.30 9.89 4.94
CA ARG A 33 2.66 11.13 5.65
C ARG A 33 2.48 12.39 4.79
N ASP A 34 2.68 12.27 3.48
CA ASP A 34 2.81 13.43 2.60
C ASP A 34 1.57 13.64 1.71
N VAL A 35 0.78 12.60 1.44
CA VAL A 35 -0.30 12.65 0.47
C VAL A 35 -1.45 11.71 0.84
N ILE A 36 -2.67 12.10 0.48
CA ILE A 36 -3.84 11.23 0.46
C ILE A 36 -4.29 11.08 -1.00
N ILE A 37 -4.51 9.85 -1.44
CA ILE A 37 -5.06 9.54 -2.75
C ILE A 37 -6.39 8.83 -2.55
N VAL A 38 -7.47 9.41 -3.09
CA VAL A 38 -8.84 8.90 -2.99
C VAL A 38 -9.21 8.24 -4.31
N PRO A 39 -9.73 7.00 -4.32
CA PRO A 39 -10.20 6.39 -5.55
C PRO A 39 -11.44 7.11 -6.08
N GLY A 40 -11.50 7.36 -7.38
CA GLY A 40 -12.69 7.85 -8.09
C GLY A 40 -13.46 6.66 -8.68
N ILE A 41 -14.78 6.71 -8.62
CA ILE A 41 -15.68 5.66 -9.12
C ILE A 41 -16.32 6.03 -10.46
N GLY A 42 -15.97 7.20 -11.02
CA GLY A 42 -16.51 7.69 -12.29
C GLY A 42 -17.92 8.31 -12.17
N ASN A 43 -18.39 8.58 -10.96
CA ASN A 43 -19.56 9.38 -10.67
C ASN A 43 -19.09 10.77 -10.20
N THR A 44 -19.07 11.74 -11.10
CA THR A 44 -18.50 13.07 -10.85
C THR A 44 -19.08 13.75 -9.63
N LYS A 45 -20.38 13.58 -9.35
CA LYS A 45 -21.03 14.18 -8.19
C LYS A 45 -20.49 13.58 -6.90
N LEU A 46 -20.51 12.24 -6.78
CA LEU A 46 -20.04 11.53 -5.60
C LEU A 46 -18.52 11.65 -5.44
N ASP A 47 -17.78 11.64 -6.54
CA ASP A 47 -16.32 11.85 -6.55
C ASP A 47 -15.98 13.23 -5.95
N ASN A 48 -16.70 14.30 -6.32
CA ASN A 48 -16.53 15.62 -5.75
C ASN A 48 -16.94 15.71 -4.28
N GLU A 49 -18.04 15.04 -3.89
CA GLU A 49 -18.46 14.96 -2.50
C GLU A 49 -17.42 14.25 -1.63
N ALA A 50 -16.89 13.11 -2.08
CA ALA A 50 -15.84 12.40 -1.39
C ALA A 50 -14.59 13.27 -1.21
N MET A 51 -14.12 13.95 -2.27
CA MET A 51 -12.99 14.87 -2.19
C MET A 51 -13.21 16.01 -1.21
N SER A 52 -14.43 16.56 -1.16
CA SER A 52 -14.79 17.62 -0.22
C SER A 52 -14.78 17.12 1.23
N LEU A 53 -15.27 15.89 1.47
CA LEU A 53 -15.24 15.26 2.79
C LEU A 53 -13.81 14.99 3.25
N TYR A 54 -12.96 14.44 2.39
CA TYR A 54 -11.55 14.23 2.71
C TYR A 54 -10.82 15.55 3.02
N SER A 55 -11.07 16.59 2.23
CA SER A 55 -10.49 17.92 2.47
C SER A 55 -10.92 18.54 3.80
N ALA A 56 -12.15 18.31 4.22
CA ALA A 56 -12.67 18.77 5.51
C ALA A 56 -12.11 17.95 6.69
N LEU A 57 -11.95 16.63 6.51
CA LEU A 57 -11.44 15.73 7.55
C LEU A 57 -9.94 15.87 7.78
N TYR A 58 -9.17 16.21 6.73
CA TYR A 58 -7.71 16.26 6.76
C TYR A 58 -7.18 17.64 6.33
N PRO A 59 -7.46 18.71 7.12
CA PRO A 59 -7.04 20.07 6.76
C PRO A 59 -5.52 20.23 6.64
N ASP A 60 -4.75 19.42 7.36
CA ASP A 60 -3.28 19.41 7.30
C ASP A 60 -2.74 18.91 5.95
N TYR A 61 -3.58 18.23 5.16
CA TYR A 61 -3.24 17.78 3.81
C TYR A 61 -3.70 18.75 2.70
N LYS A 62 -3.97 20.01 3.03
CA LYS A 62 -4.41 21.00 2.05
C LYS A 62 -3.47 21.05 0.85
N GLY A 63 -4.03 20.85 -0.36
CA GLY A 63 -3.27 20.79 -1.62
C GLY A 63 -2.50 19.49 -1.85
N ARG A 64 -2.67 18.49 -0.98
CA ARG A 64 -2.00 17.18 -1.07
C ARG A 64 -3.01 16.02 -1.03
N ILE A 65 -4.27 16.29 -1.34
CA ILE A 65 -5.32 15.28 -1.51
C ILE A 65 -5.62 15.20 -3.01
N TYR A 66 -5.47 14.03 -3.58
CA TYR A 66 -5.63 13.77 -5.01
C TYR A 66 -6.68 12.70 -5.24
N GLN A 67 -7.26 12.68 -6.43
CA GLN A 67 -8.17 11.63 -6.85
C GLN A 67 -7.61 10.90 -8.07
N VAL A 68 -7.75 9.58 -8.08
CA VAL A 68 -7.39 8.72 -9.21
C VAL A 68 -8.61 7.90 -9.61
N GLN A 69 -9.00 7.99 -10.88
CA GLN A 69 -10.12 7.22 -11.42
C GLN A 69 -9.77 5.74 -11.49
N MET A 70 -10.57 4.91 -10.82
CA MET A 70 -10.31 3.47 -10.70
C MET A 70 -11.55 2.61 -10.98
N LYS A 71 -12.58 3.18 -11.59
CA LYS A 71 -13.89 2.53 -11.79
C LYS A 71 -13.78 1.10 -12.35
N GLU A 72 -12.98 0.91 -13.38
CA GLU A 72 -12.84 -0.40 -14.03
C GLU A 72 -12.13 -1.41 -13.10
N ILE A 73 -11.06 -0.98 -12.43
CA ILE A 73 -10.35 -1.83 -11.46
C ILE A 73 -11.28 -2.25 -10.32
N ILE A 74 -12.06 -1.30 -9.77
CA ILE A 74 -12.99 -1.55 -8.68
C ILE A 74 -14.07 -2.57 -9.10
N LYS A 75 -14.61 -2.44 -10.32
CA LYS A 75 -15.64 -3.33 -10.85
C LYS A 75 -15.13 -4.74 -11.13
N GLU A 76 -13.96 -4.83 -11.77
CA GLU A 76 -13.42 -6.11 -12.23
C GLU A 76 -12.73 -6.91 -11.12
N TRP A 77 -12.06 -6.21 -10.20
CA TRP A 77 -11.16 -6.83 -9.22
C TRP A 77 -11.66 -6.71 -7.78
N GLY A 78 -12.71 -5.91 -7.53
CA GLY A 78 -13.28 -5.74 -6.18
C GLY A 78 -12.34 -5.09 -5.18
N GLY A 79 -11.31 -4.37 -5.63
CA GLY A 79 -10.31 -3.68 -4.81
C GLY A 79 -10.09 -2.24 -5.27
N ALA A 80 -9.52 -1.40 -4.39
CA ALA A 80 -9.12 -0.04 -4.72
C ALA A 80 -7.71 0.23 -4.19
N LEU A 81 -7.33 1.48 -3.94
CA LEU A 81 -5.94 1.88 -3.68
C LEU A 81 -5.29 1.14 -2.52
N ASN A 82 -5.91 1.12 -1.35
CA ASN A 82 -5.30 0.46 -0.18
C ASN A 82 -5.11 -1.05 -0.39
N CYS A 83 -6.05 -1.71 -1.07
CA CYS A 83 -5.95 -3.14 -1.39
C CYS A 83 -4.87 -3.44 -2.44
N CYS A 84 -4.54 -2.47 -3.30
CA CYS A 84 -3.59 -2.63 -4.42
C CYS A 84 -2.20 -2.07 -4.08
N THR A 85 -1.99 -1.52 -2.88
CA THR A 85 -0.73 -0.91 -2.47
C THR A 85 -0.18 -1.56 -1.21
N TRP A 86 1.11 -1.49 -1.07
CA TRP A 86 1.82 -1.90 0.12
C TRP A 86 2.69 -0.73 0.60
N THR A 87 2.50 -0.33 1.84
CA THR A 87 3.31 0.71 2.47
C THR A 87 4.54 0.08 3.10
N ILE A 88 5.71 0.51 2.70
CA ILE A 88 6.99 0.10 3.28
C ILE A 88 7.60 1.27 4.07
N SER A 89 8.31 0.95 5.15
CA SER A 89 9.05 1.98 5.90
C SER A 89 10.23 2.51 5.09
N GLU A 90 10.78 3.65 5.50
CA GLU A 90 11.99 4.21 4.88
C GLU A 90 13.17 3.24 4.99
N GLU A 91 13.29 2.53 6.11
CA GLU A 91 14.33 1.53 6.35
C GLU A 91 14.18 0.35 5.38
N MET A 92 12.95 -0.14 5.18
CA MET A 92 12.66 -1.18 4.20
C MET A 92 12.94 -0.72 2.76
N SER A 93 12.66 0.55 2.46
CA SER A 93 13.00 1.13 1.16
C SER A 93 14.50 1.18 0.92
N LYS A 94 15.29 1.58 1.93
CA LYS A 94 16.76 1.53 1.87
C LYS A 94 17.29 0.12 1.69
N LEU A 95 16.75 -0.84 2.47
CA LEU A 95 17.11 -2.25 2.33
C LEU A 95 16.80 -2.78 0.93
N HIS A 96 15.65 -2.44 0.37
CA HIS A 96 15.27 -2.82 -0.99
C HIS A 96 16.25 -2.26 -2.03
N HIS A 97 16.61 -0.98 -1.90
CA HIS A 97 17.60 -0.35 -2.77
C HIS A 97 18.98 -1.02 -2.69
N ASP A 98 19.42 -1.39 -1.49
CA ASP A 98 20.68 -2.13 -1.29
C ASP A 98 20.65 -3.50 -1.96
N ILE A 99 19.50 -4.18 -1.92
CA ILE A 99 19.30 -5.47 -2.58
C ILE A 99 19.31 -5.32 -4.09
N GLU A 100 18.63 -4.32 -4.64
CA GLU A 100 18.61 -4.04 -6.08
C GLU A 100 20.01 -3.73 -6.63
N ASN A 101 20.90 -3.18 -5.82
CA ASN A 101 22.27 -2.88 -6.19
C ASN A 101 23.23 -4.04 -5.92
N ASP A 102 22.78 -5.15 -5.31
CA ASP A 102 23.64 -6.31 -5.06
C ASP A 102 23.89 -7.08 -6.36
N LYS A 103 25.14 -7.03 -6.81
CA LYS A 103 25.56 -7.65 -8.08
C LYS A 103 25.34 -9.16 -8.13
N ARG A 104 25.50 -9.86 -6.99
CA ARG A 104 25.28 -11.30 -6.92
C ARG A 104 23.78 -11.62 -7.03
N TYR A 105 22.94 -10.89 -6.30
CA TYR A 105 21.49 -11.03 -6.37
C TYR A 105 20.99 -10.82 -7.81
N ASN A 106 21.37 -9.71 -8.43
CA ASN A 106 20.96 -9.38 -9.79
C ASN A 106 21.45 -10.41 -10.82
N SER A 107 22.69 -10.89 -10.69
CA SER A 107 23.23 -11.92 -11.59
C SER A 107 22.41 -13.22 -11.54
N ILE A 108 21.94 -13.63 -10.34
CA ILE A 108 21.10 -14.83 -10.19
C ILE A 108 19.70 -14.58 -10.77
N ILE A 109 19.10 -13.42 -10.54
CA ILE A 109 17.79 -13.06 -11.10
C ILE A 109 17.84 -13.03 -12.63
N GLU A 110 18.83 -12.39 -13.24
CA GLU A 110 19.01 -12.38 -14.69
C GLU A 110 19.16 -13.80 -15.27
N LYS A 111 19.94 -14.64 -14.60
CA LYS A 111 20.13 -16.05 -14.99
C LYS A 111 18.81 -16.81 -14.93
N TYR A 112 18.00 -16.61 -13.87
CA TYR A 112 16.67 -17.21 -13.71
C TYR A 112 15.70 -16.75 -14.80
N GLN A 113 15.68 -15.46 -15.11
CA GLN A 113 14.81 -14.88 -16.15
C GLN A 113 15.13 -15.43 -17.55
N LYS A 114 16.42 -15.66 -17.83
CA LYS A 114 16.84 -16.25 -19.12
C LYS A 114 16.52 -17.73 -19.23
N ASN A 115 16.73 -18.49 -18.18
CA ASN A 115 16.43 -19.93 -18.11
C ASN A 115 16.35 -20.39 -16.65
N SER A 116 15.13 -20.66 -16.17
CA SER A 116 14.89 -21.08 -14.78
C SER A 116 15.67 -22.34 -14.37
N ASN A 117 15.93 -23.25 -15.30
CA ASN A 117 16.68 -24.48 -15.05
C ASN A 117 18.20 -24.27 -14.93
N SER A 118 18.69 -23.06 -15.22
CA SER A 118 20.14 -22.75 -15.13
C SER A 118 20.57 -22.32 -13.72
N VAL A 119 19.63 -22.10 -12.81
CA VAL A 119 19.88 -21.69 -11.42
C VAL A 119 20.10 -22.94 -10.57
N CYS A 120 21.22 -23.02 -9.87
CA CYS A 120 21.53 -24.16 -9.01
C CYS A 120 20.86 -24.02 -7.62
N LEU A 121 20.81 -25.13 -6.87
CA LEU A 121 20.19 -25.17 -5.54
C LEU A 121 20.80 -24.16 -4.57
N ASP A 122 22.11 -23.97 -4.60
CA ASP A 122 22.82 -23.01 -3.74
C ASP A 122 22.42 -21.57 -4.04
N GLU A 123 22.15 -21.25 -5.31
CA GLU A 123 21.68 -19.93 -5.74
C GLU A 123 20.22 -19.71 -5.30
N ILE A 124 19.37 -20.73 -5.41
CA ILE A 124 17.96 -20.67 -4.92
C ILE A 124 17.95 -20.49 -3.41
N GLN A 125 18.78 -21.25 -2.68
CA GLN A 125 18.88 -21.11 -1.24
C GLN A 125 19.44 -19.75 -0.84
N PHE A 126 20.42 -19.21 -1.58
CA PHE A 126 20.92 -17.85 -1.37
C PHE A 126 19.80 -16.81 -1.50
N LEU A 127 18.96 -16.88 -2.53
CA LEU A 127 17.82 -15.97 -2.70
C LEU A 127 16.82 -16.10 -1.56
N GLY A 128 16.49 -17.32 -1.15
CA GLY A 128 15.56 -17.61 -0.04
C GLY A 128 16.05 -17.12 1.31
N ASP A 129 17.38 -17.15 1.54
CA ASP A 129 18.01 -16.72 2.79
C ASP A 129 18.40 -15.23 2.79
N TYR A 130 18.43 -14.60 1.63
CA TYR A 130 19.01 -13.27 1.45
C TYR A 130 18.29 -12.20 2.27
N TYR A 131 16.98 -12.11 2.12
CA TYR A 131 16.15 -11.20 2.88
C TYR A 131 16.19 -11.48 4.39
N PRO A 132 15.94 -12.70 4.86
CA PRO A 132 15.98 -13.02 6.28
C PRO A 132 17.35 -12.79 6.93
N LYS A 133 18.44 -13.03 6.22
CA LYS A 133 19.80 -12.79 6.75
C LYS A 133 20.16 -11.32 6.82
N LYS A 134 19.81 -10.52 5.81
CA LYS A 134 19.98 -9.06 5.87
C LYS A 134 19.14 -8.45 6.98
N LEU A 135 17.88 -8.88 7.14
CA LEU A 135 17.01 -8.43 8.21
C LEU A 135 17.50 -8.84 9.61
N LYS A 136 18.08 -10.03 9.79
CA LYS A 136 18.60 -10.50 11.08
C LYS A 136 19.82 -9.72 11.59
N ASN A 137 20.61 -9.14 10.70
CA ASN A 137 21.74 -8.31 11.11
C ASN A 137 21.31 -6.97 11.73
N ASP A 138 20.06 -6.55 11.49
CA ASP A 138 19.41 -5.38 12.07
C ASP A 138 18.26 -5.78 13.03
N SER A 139 18.54 -6.75 13.93
CA SER A 139 17.50 -7.40 14.78
C SER A 139 16.66 -6.46 15.65
N LYS A 140 17.17 -5.28 16.01
CA LYS A 140 16.38 -4.25 16.72
C LYS A 140 15.36 -3.56 15.82
N GLU A 141 15.57 -3.57 14.54
CA GLU A 141 14.68 -2.94 13.55
C GLU A 141 13.57 -3.89 13.10
N LEU A 142 13.83 -5.19 13.11
CA LEU A 142 12.83 -6.22 12.82
C LEU A 142 11.66 -6.21 13.82
N ASP A 143 11.95 -6.06 15.11
CA ASP A 143 10.91 -5.99 16.14
C ASP A 143 10.04 -4.74 15.95
N ARG A 144 10.61 -3.62 15.52
CA ARG A 144 9.87 -2.41 15.15
C ARG A 144 9.01 -2.58 13.89
N LEU A 145 9.53 -3.25 12.87
CA LEU A 145 8.84 -3.43 11.57
C LEU A 145 7.66 -4.41 11.67
N TYR A 146 7.79 -5.47 12.48
CA TYR A 146 6.75 -6.49 12.62
C TYR A 146 5.74 -6.21 13.73
N TYR A 147 6.12 -5.50 14.78
CA TYR A 147 5.28 -5.32 15.97
C TYR A 147 4.90 -3.85 16.25
N GLY A 148 5.40 -2.90 15.47
CA GLY A 148 4.96 -1.49 15.53
C GLY A 148 5.27 -0.75 16.84
N PHE A 149 6.29 -1.23 17.61
CA PHE A 149 6.72 -0.63 18.88
C PHE A 149 8.13 -0.04 18.78
#